data_8402f3265d736b80a776b5cadf176ab9
#
_entry.id   8402f3265d736b80a776b5cadf176ab9
#
_cell.length_a   1.000
_cell.length_b   1.000
_cell.length_c   1.000
_cell.angle_alpha   90.00
_cell.angle_beta   90.00
_cell.angle_gamma   90.00
#
_symmetry.space_group_name_H-M   'P 1'
#
loop_
_entity.id
_entity.type
_entity.pdbx_description
1 polymer ?
#
loop_
_entity_poly.entity_id
_entity_poly.type
_entity_poly.pdbx_seq_one_letter_code
_entity_poly.pdbx_strand_id
1 'polypeptide(L)'
;MYKRQLFILLDYSRIERLVVKRYEMVALIIDTIKEVLSNLFKAYFIIMIITFGELWLGFKIIGINHSIMLACIIAIFDFMPVLGLDMIMIPWIIISALTNKIYLAGALLVIYMIIVITKNILEPKLIAKNLGVTPVLSLVGMYLGMKVMGVIGLIIVPTLLMVIIQILKVKYQLKNKVEIQKS
;
A
#
# COMPACT_ATOMS: atom_id res chain seq x y z
N MET A 1 23.50 -30.58 46.99
CA MET A 1 23.88 -29.26 46.45
C MET A 1 23.79 -29.19 44.93
N TYR A 2 24.17 -30.19 44.17
CA TYR A 2 24.20 -30.21 42.68
C TYR A 2 22.84 -30.07 41.99
N LYS A 3 21.74 -30.55 42.54
CA LYS A 3 20.40 -30.48 41.91
C LYS A 3 19.88 -29.02 41.75
N ARG A 4 20.18 -28.14 42.70
CA ARG A 4 19.78 -26.72 42.62
C ARG A 4 20.57 -25.95 41.56
N GLN A 5 21.85 -26.24 41.41
CA GLN A 5 22.70 -25.59 40.39
C GLN A 5 22.31 -26.05 38.97
N LEU A 6 21.97 -27.34 38.82
CA LEU A 6 21.48 -27.86 37.52
C LEU A 6 20.14 -27.24 37.11
N PHE A 7 19.25 -27.01 38.07
CA PHE A 7 17.94 -26.38 37.82
C PHE A 7 18.08 -24.92 37.39
N ILE A 8 18.99 -24.15 38.01
CA ILE A 8 19.28 -22.76 37.65
C ILE A 8 19.92 -22.68 36.27
N LEU A 9 20.82 -23.59 35.91
CA LEU A 9 21.43 -23.63 34.56
C LEU A 9 20.43 -24.01 33.48
N LEU A 10 19.50 -24.92 33.75
CA LEU A 10 18.42 -25.30 32.82
C LEU A 10 17.42 -24.16 32.64
N ASP A 11 17.13 -23.42 33.69
CA ASP A 11 16.21 -22.27 33.62
C ASP A 11 16.87 -21.09 32.91
N TYR A 12 18.16 -20.84 33.12
CA TYR A 12 18.94 -19.83 32.41
C TYR A 12 18.99 -20.09 30.89
N SER A 13 19.28 -21.35 30.51
CA SER A 13 19.29 -21.73 29.07
C SER A 13 17.91 -21.69 28.42
N ARG A 14 16.84 -21.81 29.19
CA ARG A 14 15.45 -21.67 28.72
C ARG A 14 15.10 -20.21 28.55
N ILE A 15 15.50 -19.33 29.47
CA ILE A 15 15.30 -17.90 29.40
C ILE A 15 16.09 -17.31 28.22
N GLU A 16 17.35 -17.68 28.07
CA GLU A 16 18.20 -17.24 26.96
C GLU A 16 17.60 -17.60 25.60
N ARG A 17 17.11 -18.84 25.43
CA ARG A 17 16.41 -19.26 24.20
C ARG A 17 15.11 -18.50 23.97
N LEU A 18 14.37 -18.15 24.99
CA LEU A 18 13.14 -17.35 24.86
C LEU A 18 13.46 -15.89 24.48
N VAL A 19 14.51 -15.33 25.04
CA VAL A 19 14.96 -13.96 24.73
C VAL A 19 15.49 -13.89 23.30
N VAL A 20 16.37 -14.80 22.89
CA VAL A 20 16.90 -14.87 21.52
C VAL A 20 15.76 -15.06 20.52
N LYS A 21 14.83 -15.97 20.77
CA LYS A 21 13.66 -16.20 19.92
C LYS A 21 12.75 -14.96 19.81
N ARG A 22 12.67 -14.16 20.87
CA ARG A 22 11.89 -12.91 20.86
C ARG A 22 12.62 -11.82 20.05
N TYR A 23 13.93 -11.72 20.16
CA TYR A 23 14.73 -10.80 19.32
C TYR A 23 14.67 -11.15 17.85
N GLU A 24 14.82 -12.42 17.48
CA GLU A 24 14.66 -12.90 16.10
C GLU A 24 13.27 -12.57 15.55
N MET A 25 12.23 -12.75 16.36
CA MET A 25 10.86 -12.43 15.94
C MET A 25 10.66 -10.94 15.71
N VAL A 26 11.21 -10.08 16.57
CA VAL A 26 11.14 -8.63 16.42
C VAL A 26 11.93 -8.16 15.18
N ALA A 27 13.12 -8.69 14.97
CA ALA A 27 13.92 -8.40 13.77
C ALA A 27 13.16 -8.80 12.48
N LEU A 28 12.56 -9.98 12.46
CA LEU A 28 11.74 -10.48 11.36
C LEU A 28 10.51 -9.59 11.08
N ILE A 29 9.86 -9.10 12.13
CA ILE A 29 8.73 -8.16 12.00
C ILE A 29 9.20 -6.85 11.39
N ILE A 30 10.31 -6.30 11.86
CA ILE A 30 10.87 -5.03 11.35
C ILE A 30 11.25 -5.18 9.87
N ASP A 31 11.91 -6.26 9.50
CA ASP A 31 12.31 -6.51 8.11
C ASP A 31 11.09 -6.71 7.21
N THR A 32 10.07 -7.42 7.68
CA THR A 32 8.80 -7.58 6.98
C THR A 32 8.09 -6.24 6.76
N ILE A 33 8.06 -5.39 7.79
CA ILE A 33 7.47 -4.03 7.67
C ILE A 33 8.23 -3.19 6.65
N LYS A 34 9.57 -3.20 6.68
CA LYS A 34 10.40 -2.48 5.70
C LYS A 34 10.15 -2.97 4.28
N GLU A 35 10.07 -4.27 4.09
CA GLU A 35 9.78 -4.87 2.79
C GLU A 35 8.40 -4.47 2.25
N VAL A 36 7.37 -4.55 3.10
CA VAL A 36 6.00 -4.12 2.74
C VAL A 36 5.96 -2.64 2.37
N LEU A 37 6.55 -1.78 3.20
CA LEU A 37 6.58 -0.33 2.94
C LEU A 37 7.35 0.00 1.65
N SER A 38 8.51 -0.64 1.43
CA SER A 38 9.28 -0.46 0.21
C SER A 38 8.49 -0.88 -1.04
N ASN A 39 7.79 -2.00 -0.97
CA ASN A 39 7.00 -2.50 -2.08
C ASN A 39 5.75 -1.64 -2.35
N LEU A 40 5.10 -1.13 -1.31
CA LEU A 40 4.01 -0.15 -1.45
C LEU A 40 4.52 1.14 -2.09
N PHE A 41 5.65 1.68 -1.60
CA PHE A 41 6.24 2.89 -2.16
C PHE A 41 6.56 2.74 -3.65
N LYS A 42 7.16 1.61 -4.05
CA LYS A 42 7.43 1.31 -5.46
C LYS A 42 6.14 1.23 -6.28
N ALA A 43 5.09 0.59 -5.77
CA ALA A 43 3.81 0.47 -6.45
C ALA A 43 3.18 1.85 -6.70
N TYR A 44 3.09 2.68 -5.66
CA TYR A 44 2.54 4.04 -5.78
C TYR A 44 3.41 4.96 -6.66
N PHE A 45 4.72 4.80 -6.62
CA PHE A 45 5.62 5.55 -7.50
C PHE A 45 5.40 5.20 -8.99
N ILE A 46 5.17 3.92 -9.31
CA ILE A 46 4.84 3.49 -10.67
C ILE A 46 3.49 4.07 -11.10
N ILE A 47 2.47 4.01 -10.23
CA ILE A 47 1.15 4.58 -10.51
C ILE A 47 1.27 6.09 -10.77
N MET A 48 2.02 6.82 -9.94
CA MET A 48 2.27 8.25 -10.11
C MET A 48 2.88 8.59 -11.48
N ILE A 49 3.86 7.81 -11.95
CA ILE A 49 4.48 8.02 -13.27
C ILE A 49 3.46 7.80 -14.39
N ILE A 50 2.64 6.75 -14.29
CA ILE A 50 1.60 6.47 -15.28
C ILE A 50 0.55 7.59 -15.30
N THR A 51 0.04 7.98 -14.13
CA THR A 51 -0.91 9.11 -14.00
C THR A 51 -0.32 10.42 -14.56
N PHE A 52 0.96 10.69 -14.29
CA PHE A 52 1.65 11.83 -14.88
C PHE A 52 1.63 11.79 -16.42
N GLY A 53 1.94 10.64 -17.00
CA GLY A 53 1.92 10.45 -18.46
C GLY A 53 0.53 10.66 -19.06
N GLU A 54 -0.50 10.08 -18.45
CA GLU A 54 -1.89 10.23 -18.88
C GLU A 54 -2.37 11.68 -18.79
N LEU A 55 -2.09 12.37 -17.67
CA LEU A 55 -2.42 13.79 -17.48
C LEU A 55 -1.69 14.67 -18.50
N TRP A 56 -0.38 14.48 -18.67
CA TRP A 56 0.41 15.26 -19.61
C TRP A 56 -0.10 15.12 -21.03
N LEU A 57 -0.33 13.89 -21.50
CA LEU A 57 -0.86 13.62 -22.83
C LEU A 57 -2.26 14.22 -22.99
N GLY A 58 -3.14 14.00 -22.01
CA GLY A 58 -4.50 14.53 -22.04
C GLY A 58 -4.53 16.07 -22.08
N PHE A 59 -3.76 16.74 -21.23
CA PHE A 59 -3.69 18.20 -21.19
C PHE A 59 -3.07 18.78 -22.46
N LYS A 60 -2.09 18.10 -23.06
CA LYS A 60 -1.49 18.49 -24.32
C LYS A 60 -2.49 18.41 -25.48
N ILE A 61 -3.30 17.35 -25.54
CA ILE A 61 -4.34 17.17 -26.57
C ILE A 61 -5.41 18.27 -26.47
N ILE A 62 -5.80 18.65 -25.25
CA ILE A 62 -6.80 19.72 -25.03
C ILE A 62 -6.21 21.10 -25.31
N GLY A 63 -4.90 21.25 -25.40
CA GLY A 63 -4.22 22.51 -25.61
C GLY A 63 -4.09 23.38 -24.35
N ILE A 64 -4.00 22.74 -23.17
CA ILE A 64 -3.78 23.46 -21.91
C ILE A 64 -2.34 23.96 -21.86
N ASN A 65 -2.18 25.28 -21.65
CA ASN A 65 -0.87 25.86 -21.43
C ASN A 65 -0.21 25.30 -20.18
N HIS A 66 1.11 25.11 -20.23
CA HIS A 66 1.89 24.52 -19.12
C HIS A 66 1.43 23.11 -18.69
N SER A 67 0.97 22.31 -19.67
CA SER A 67 0.46 20.94 -19.43
C SER A 67 1.40 20.06 -18.63
N ILE A 68 2.73 20.17 -18.85
CA ILE A 68 3.74 19.40 -18.10
C ILE A 68 3.74 19.81 -16.62
N MET A 69 3.76 21.09 -16.32
CA MET A 69 3.80 21.61 -14.95
C MET A 69 2.54 21.21 -14.18
N LEU A 70 1.37 21.38 -14.80
CA LEU A 70 0.10 20.99 -14.19
C LEU A 70 0.00 19.48 -13.96
N ALA A 71 0.39 18.68 -14.94
CA ALA A 71 0.41 17.24 -14.81
C ALA A 71 1.36 16.77 -13.70
N CYS A 72 2.54 17.39 -13.58
CA CYS A 72 3.50 17.08 -12.52
C CYS A 72 2.94 17.40 -11.12
N ILE A 73 2.37 18.59 -10.96
CA ILE A 73 1.76 19.00 -9.68
C ILE A 73 0.63 18.02 -9.29
N ILE A 74 -0.29 17.75 -10.20
CA ILE A 74 -1.42 16.85 -9.92
C ILE A 74 -0.95 15.44 -9.63
N ALA A 75 0.03 14.91 -10.38
CA ALA A 75 0.59 13.57 -10.14
C ALA A 75 1.32 13.45 -8.78
N ILE A 76 1.99 14.51 -8.34
CA ILE A 76 2.60 14.55 -7.00
C ILE A 76 1.52 14.53 -5.91
N PHE A 77 0.47 15.34 -6.05
CA PHE A 77 -0.66 15.27 -5.13
C PHE A 77 -1.36 13.91 -5.16
N ASP A 78 -1.39 13.26 -6.31
CA ASP A 78 -1.98 11.95 -6.50
C ASP A 78 -1.19 10.80 -5.84
N PHE A 79 0.05 11.04 -5.42
CA PHE A 79 0.79 10.12 -4.58
C PHE A 79 0.10 9.85 -3.23
N MET A 80 -0.79 10.74 -2.79
CA MET A 80 -1.64 10.52 -1.62
C MET A 80 -2.84 9.64 -2.00
N PRO A 81 -2.96 8.40 -1.49
CA PRO A 81 -3.89 7.39 -2.01
C PRO A 81 -5.39 7.68 -1.82
N VAL A 82 -5.77 8.75 -1.14
CA VAL A 82 -7.19 9.02 -0.79
C VAL A 82 -7.71 10.36 -1.33
N LEU A 83 -6.85 11.35 -1.53
CA LEU A 83 -7.30 12.73 -1.81
C LEU A 83 -6.68 13.32 -3.09
N GLY A 84 -5.77 12.60 -3.77
CA GLY A 84 -4.89 13.18 -4.76
C GLY A 84 -5.60 13.76 -5.99
N LEU A 85 -5.89 12.92 -6.97
CA LEU A 85 -6.43 13.31 -8.27
C LEU A 85 -7.83 13.93 -8.14
N ASP A 86 -8.70 13.29 -7.35
CA ASP A 86 -10.11 13.63 -7.22
C ASP A 86 -10.30 15.03 -6.66
N MET A 87 -9.49 15.40 -5.67
CA MET A 87 -9.58 16.70 -5.01
C MET A 87 -9.26 17.88 -5.94
N ILE A 88 -8.49 17.64 -6.99
CA ILE A 88 -8.13 18.68 -7.97
C ILE A 88 -9.02 18.60 -9.21
N MET A 89 -9.20 17.40 -9.77
CA MET A 89 -9.90 17.23 -11.03
C MET A 89 -11.40 17.49 -10.92
N ILE A 90 -12.05 17.00 -9.84
CA ILE A 90 -13.50 17.16 -9.69
C ILE A 90 -13.90 18.64 -9.57
N PRO A 91 -13.33 19.47 -8.70
CA PRO A 91 -13.63 20.89 -8.66
C PRO A 91 -13.32 21.60 -9.97
N TRP A 92 -12.22 21.24 -10.64
CA TRP A 92 -11.86 21.86 -11.92
C TRP A 92 -12.89 21.56 -13.01
N ILE A 93 -13.37 20.31 -13.11
CA ILE A 93 -14.45 19.93 -14.03
C ILE A 93 -15.71 20.73 -13.73
N ILE A 94 -16.13 20.82 -12.46
CA ILE A 94 -17.33 21.55 -12.04
C ILE A 94 -17.20 23.03 -12.38
N ILE A 95 -16.11 23.68 -12.03
CA ILE A 95 -15.88 25.11 -12.30
C ILE A 95 -15.88 25.35 -13.81
N SER A 96 -15.26 24.48 -14.61
CA SER A 96 -15.25 24.59 -16.06
C SER A 96 -16.66 24.51 -16.66
N ALA A 97 -17.49 23.60 -16.11
CA ALA A 97 -18.89 23.48 -16.54
C ALA A 97 -19.71 24.71 -16.17
N LEU A 98 -19.57 25.25 -14.96
CA LEU A 98 -20.27 26.44 -14.48
C LEU A 98 -19.85 27.73 -15.20
N THR A 99 -18.62 27.77 -15.70
CA THR A 99 -18.11 28.93 -16.48
C THR A 99 -18.38 28.83 -17.98
N ASN A 100 -19.37 28.03 -18.40
CA ASN A 100 -19.75 27.79 -19.80
C ASN A 100 -18.62 27.23 -20.70
N LYS A 101 -17.53 26.68 -20.12
CA LYS A 101 -16.47 26.01 -20.88
C LYS A 101 -16.78 24.51 -21.01
N ILE A 102 -17.94 24.19 -21.60
CA ILE A 102 -18.48 22.81 -21.63
C ILE A 102 -17.51 21.85 -22.34
N TYR A 103 -16.84 22.30 -23.41
CA TYR A 103 -15.83 21.50 -24.11
C TYR A 103 -14.67 21.11 -23.18
N LEU A 104 -14.15 22.09 -22.43
CA LEU A 104 -13.06 21.85 -21.48
C LEU A 104 -13.50 20.90 -20.34
N ALA A 105 -14.70 21.12 -19.78
CA ALA A 105 -15.25 20.28 -18.73
C ALA A 105 -15.43 18.83 -19.21
N GLY A 106 -15.97 18.61 -20.41
CA GLY A 106 -16.12 17.29 -21.00
C GLY A 106 -14.78 16.60 -21.27
N ALA A 107 -13.80 17.33 -21.80
CA ALA A 107 -12.48 16.80 -22.07
C ALA A 107 -11.73 16.41 -20.77
N LEU A 108 -11.80 17.25 -19.74
CA LEU A 108 -11.24 16.93 -18.40
C LEU A 108 -11.91 15.71 -17.77
N LEU A 109 -13.23 15.58 -17.93
CA LEU A 109 -13.99 14.43 -17.43
C LEU A 109 -13.54 13.13 -18.12
N VAL A 110 -13.31 13.15 -19.43
CA VAL A 110 -12.82 11.97 -20.17
C VAL A 110 -11.43 11.57 -19.67
N ILE A 111 -10.50 12.53 -19.51
CA ILE A 111 -9.16 12.25 -18.97
C ILE A 111 -9.26 11.68 -17.57
N TYR A 112 -10.06 12.29 -16.70
CA TYR A 112 -10.30 11.82 -15.34
C TYR A 112 -10.80 10.39 -15.32
N MET A 113 -11.80 10.03 -16.14
CA MET A 113 -12.33 8.68 -16.24
C MET A 113 -11.28 7.66 -16.70
N ILE A 114 -10.45 8.00 -17.67
CA ILE A 114 -9.36 7.14 -18.13
C ILE A 114 -8.41 6.85 -16.98
N ILE A 115 -7.97 7.89 -16.26
CA ILE A 115 -7.04 7.72 -15.13
C ILE A 115 -7.66 6.88 -14.02
N VAL A 116 -8.93 7.13 -13.65
CA VAL A 116 -9.64 6.36 -12.62
C VAL A 116 -9.74 4.89 -13.01
N ILE A 117 -10.06 4.58 -14.26
CA ILE A 117 -10.12 3.20 -14.75
C ILE A 117 -8.73 2.56 -14.71
N THR A 118 -7.70 3.26 -15.19
CA THR A 118 -6.32 2.77 -15.15
C THR A 118 -5.88 2.48 -13.72
N LYS A 119 -6.14 3.39 -12.77
CA LYS A 119 -5.81 3.21 -11.35
C LYS A 119 -6.53 2.02 -10.75
N ASN A 120 -7.84 1.89 -10.96
CA ASN A 120 -8.64 0.80 -10.42
C ASN A 120 -8.17 -0.58 -10.92
N ILE A 121 -7.52 -0.65 -12.08
CA ILE A 121 -6.96 -1.89 -12.62
C ILE A 121 -5.51 -2.11 -12.14
N LEU A 122 -4.69 -1.07 -12.15
CA LEU A 122 -3.26 -1.18 -11.83
C LEU A 122 -2.98 -1.27 -10.34
N GLU A 123 -3.67 -0.50 -9.52
CA GLU A 123 -3.44 -0.44 -8.08
C GLU A 123 -3.56 -1.82 -7.42
N PRO A 124 -4.67 -2.58 -7.58
CA PRO A 124 -4.76 -3.90 -6.98
C PRO A 124 -3.75 -4.89 -7.58
N LYS A 125 -3.41 -4.77 -8.88
CA LYS A 125 -2.41 -5.66 -9.50
C LYS A 125 -0.99 -5.42 -8.97
N LEU A 126 -0.57 -4.17 -8.83
CA LEU A 126 0.76 -3.81 -8.35
C LEU A 126 0.92 -4.14 -6.86
N ILE A 127 -0.10 -3.85 -6.07
CA ILE A 127 -0.11 -4.16 -4.63
C ILE A 127 -0.14 -5.67 -4.40
N ALA A 128 -1.04 -6.41 -5.06
CA ALA A 128 -1.16 -7.86 -4.90
C ALA A 128 0.10 -8.61 -5.35
N LYS A 129 0.71 -8.20 -6.47
CA LYS A 129 1.93 -8.83 -6.99
C LYS A 129 3.11 -8.69 -6.04
N ASN A 130 3.24 -7.54 -5.40
CA ASN A 130 4.38 -7.24 -4.53
C ASN A 130 4.21 -7.76 -3.11
N LEU A 131 2.97 -7.98 -2.64
CA LEU A 131 2.68 -8.33 -1.25
C LEU A 131 2.16 -9.77 -1.07
N GLY A 132 1.91 -10.50 -2.17
CA GLY A 132 1.45 -11.89 -2.11
C GLY A 132 0.12 -12.09 -1.37
N VAL A 133 -0.71 -11.04 -1.33
CA VAL A 133 -2.04 -11.03 -0.69
C VAL A 133 -3.11 -11.06 -1.78
N THR A 134 -4.19 -11.80 -1.54
CA THR A 134 -5.29 -11.83 -2.50
C THR A 134 -6.02 -10.47 -2.54
N PRO A 135 -6.41 -9.98 -3.74
CA PRO A 135 -7.12 -8.70 -3.89
C PRO A 135 -8.39 -8.60 -3.03
N VAL A 136 -9.09 -9.73 -2.85
CA VAL A 136 -10.29 -9.83 -2.02
C VAL A 136 -10.02 -9.45 -0.56
N LEU A 137 -8.88 -9.87 -0.02
CA LEU A 137 -8.52 -9.59 1.36
C LEU A 137 -8.18 -8.10 1.57
N SER A 138 -7.59 -7.45 0.56
CA SER A 138 -7.35 -6.00 0.57
C SER A 138 -8.67 -5.24 0.57
N LEU A 139 -9.65 -5.64 -0.25
CA LEU A 139 -10.99 -5.02 -0.29
C LEU A 139 -11.72 -5.17 1.04
N VAL A 140 -11.67 -6.35 1.66
CA VAL A 140 -12.25 -6.59 2.99
C VAL A 140 -11.58 -5.70 4.03
N GLY A 141 -10.24 -5.59 3.98
CA GLY A 141 -9.47 -4.71 4.85
C GLY A 141 -9.84 -3.23 4.69
N MET A 142 -10.01 -2.76 3.45
CA MET A 142 -10.46 -1.40 3.15
C MET A 142 -11.86 -1.13 3.70
N TYR A 143 -12.80 -2.05 3.49
CA TYR A 143 -14.16 -1.94 4.01
C TYR A 143 -14.21 -1.87 5.54
N LEU A 144 -13.50 -2.78 6.21
CA LEU A 144 -13.41 -2.79 7.67
C LEU A 144 -12.70 -1.54 8.19
N GLY A 145 -11.63 -1.12 7.52
CA GLY A 145 -10.87 0.07 7.86
C GLY A 145 -11.73 1.33 7.79
N MET A 146 -12.49 1.48 6.73
CA MET A 146 -13.42 2.60 6.57
C MET A 146 -14.47 2.64 7.66
N LYS A 147 -15.00 1.48 8.09
CA LYS A 147 -16.03 1.38 9.13
C LYS A 147 -15.50 1.71 10.54
N VAL A 148 -14.21 1.39 10.82
CA VAL A 148 -13.61 1.54 12.16
C VAL A 148 -12.94 2.89 12.35
N MET A 149 -12.19 3.38 11.35
CA MET A 149 -11.33 4.57 11.44
C MET A 149 -11.63 5.61 10.34
N GLY A 150 -12.71 5.43 9.55
CA GLY A 150 -13.03 6.32 8.45
C GLY A 150 -11.99 6.25 7.33
N VAL A 151 -11.77 7.39 6.65
CA VAL A 151 -10.89 7.50 5.49
C VAL A 151 -9.43 7.05 5.80
N ILE A 152 -8.94 7.33 7.00
CA ILE A 152 -7.60 6.92 7.43
C ILE A 152 -7.51 5.39 7.55
N GLY A 153 -8.59 4.74 7.96
CA GLY A 153 -8.69 3.28 8.06
C GLY A 153 -8.59 2.55 6.72
N LEU A 154 -8.98 3.20 5.62
CA LEU A 154 -8.83 2.66 4.26
C LEU A 154 -7.38 2.32 3.91
N ILE A 155 -6.42 3.02 4.48
CA ILE A 155 -4.98 2.82 4.24
C ILE A 155 -4.37 1.96 5.34
N ILE A 156 -4.65 2.29 6.60
CA ILE A 156 -4.01 1.65 7.76
C ILE A 156 -4.43 0.19 7.88
N VAL A 157 -5.71 -0.12 7.77
CA VAL A 157 -6.21 -1.49 8.04
C VAL A 157 -5.74 -2.50 6.98
N PRO A 158 -5.82 -2.25 5.66
CA PRO A 158 -5.24 -3.15 4.67
C PRO A 158 -3.74 -3.36 4.88
N THR A 159 -2.99 -2.29 5.17
CA THR A 159 -1.55 -2.37 5.42
C THR A 159 -1.23 -3.23 6.63
N LEU A 160 -1.95 -3.06 7.74
CA LEU A 160 -1.81 -3.90 8.94
C LEU A 160 -2.17 -5.36 8.67
N LEU A 161 -3.27 -5.63 7.95
CA LEU A 161 -3.65 -6.98 7.56
C LEU A 161 -2.57 -7.65 6.72
N MET A 162 -1.97 -6.93 5.78
CA MET A 162 -0.86 -7.43 4.96
C MET A 162 0.35 -7.83 5.82
N VAL A 163 0.75 -6.97 6.75
CA VAL A 163 1.84 -7.24 7.69
C VAL A 163 1.54 -8.49 8.55
N ILE A 164 0.33 -8.58 9.10
CA ILE A 164 -0.09 -9.72 9.92
C ILE A 164 -0.03 -11.04 9.13
N ILE A 165 -0.53 -11.03 7.89
CA ILE A 165 -0.53 -12.23 7.04
C ILE A 165 0.88 -12.66 6.66
N GLN A 166 1.77 -11.72 6.34
CA GLN A 166 3.17 -12.05 6.07
C GLN A 166 3.86 -12.65 7.29
N ILE A 167 3.65 -12.08 8.47
CA ILE A 167 4.18 -12.63 9.73
C ILE A 167 3.67 -14.05 9.96
N LEU A 168 2.37 -14.30 9.73
CA LEU A 168 1.78 -15.63 9.87
C LEU A 168 2.36 -16.63 8.86
N LYS A 169 2.55 -16.23 7.60
CA LYS A 169 3.20 -17.06 6.56
C LYS A 169 4.63 -17.44 6.93
N VAL A 170 5.43 -16.48 7.40
CA VAL A 170 6.81 -16.72 7.84
C VAL A 170 6.83 -17.66 9.04
N LYS A 171 5.96 -17.45 10.03
CA LYS A 171 5.84 -18.32 11.20
C LYS A 171 5.45 -19.76 10.81
N TYR A 172 4.55 -19.92 9.85
CA TYR A 172 4.16 -21.24 9.33
C TYR A 172 5.30 -21.94 8.58
N GLN A 173 6.04 -21.20 7.75
CA GLN A 173 7.20 -21.75 7.04
C GLN A 173 8.33 -22.18 7.99
N LEU A 174 8.59 -21.39 9.04
CA LEU A 174 9.57 -21.74 10.05
C LEU A 174 9.16 -23.01 10.82
N LYS A 175 7.88 -23.17 11.16
CA LYS A 175 7.37 -24.36 11.82
C LYS A 175 7.57 -25.62 10.98
N ASN A 176 7.24 -25.56 9.68
CA ASN A 176 7.40 -26.67 8.75
C ASN A 176 8.89 -27.06 8.55
N LYS A 177 9.79 -26.07 8.46
CA LYS A 177 11.23 -26.35 8.39
C LYS A 177 11.77 -27.07 9.62
N VAL A 178 11.29 -26.72 10.80
CA VAL A 178 11.68 -27.38 12.06
C VAL A 178 11.13 -28.81 12.17
N GLU A 179 9.95 -29.09 11.62
CA GLU A 179 9.37 -30.43 11.58
C GLU A 179 10.12 -31.36 10.61
N ILE A 180 10.49 -30.85 9.43
CA ILE A 180 11.26 -31.59 8.41
C ILE A 180 12.68 -31.95 8.95
N GLN A 181 13.27 -31.09 9.77
CA GLN A 181 14.60 -31.32 10.35
C GLN A 181 14.60 -32.30 11.54
N LYS A 182 13.40 -32.64 12.05
CA LYS A 182 13.21 -33.59 13.14
C LYS A 182 12.79 -35.01 12.68
N SER A 183 12.43 -35.15 11.42
CA SER A 183 12.14 -36.43 10.76
C SER A 183 13.37 -36.96 10.06
#